data_ad3129e732b5072194afd680789d3f2f
#
_entry.id   ad3129e732b5072194afd680789d3f2f
#
_cell.length_a   1.000
_cell.length_b   1.000
_cell.length_c   1.000
_cell.angle_alpha   90.00
_cell.angle_beta   90.00
_cell.angle_gamma   90.00
#
_symmetry.space_group_name_H-M   'P 1'
#
loop_
_entity.id
_entity.type
_entity.pdbx_description
1 polymer ?
#
loop_
_entity_poly.entity_id
_entity_poly.type
_entity_poly.pdbx_seq_one_letter_code
_entity_poly.pdbx_strand_id
1 'polypeptide(L)'
;MPTTREFRSGEHVIVIHESGVPDGPDFVLVHGLGMAHEYWDSVAEVLEPTGTVFALDMPGFGDAPEPEEPLSIAGLGELLAELLVAEGIERPVLVGHSTGAQVVAETAARHPELVERIVLIGASVNPRERTLAKQTLRFLQDIAVVNPKVLVEGIAAYTQAGPRWFVANLRPMLEHRIEQALPLIAAGTLVIRGEKDHLVPRYWAEEMAALAPKGRFAEVPDRGHDTMVVTGGQVGEMVARYARGEPVGREVNQPEEPLKAERMNRLSAAGWWVRDYAYAAGRHLAIAGARRRPVHWRTGDPAKPDVVLLPGVYEHWSFMRPLGDALNAAGHRVLVVHGLGANRLGIAETSARLERALARVTVPPAGRVIVGHSKGGLIGKHLLVGGDDSGDRAGALGIHGVVGVCTPFAGARRARLFSDPSIRALLPSDEMIVMLGSAASVNARIVSVFGTYDPHVPDGSALDGATNVRVPVAGHFRVLGARETHVAVLEGIAMLTREG
;
A
#
# COMPACT_ATOMS: atom_id res chain seq x y z
N MET A 1 22.13 2.36 29.86
CA MET A 1 21.06 3.21 30.42
C MET A 1 20.89 4.39 29.49
N PRO A 2 19.68 4.86 29.27
CA PRO A 2 19.48 6.06 28.45
C PRO A 2 20.32 7.21 28.98
N THR A 3 20.94 7.97 28.10
CA THR A 3 21.71 9.18 28.46
C THR A 3 21.02 10.39 27.84
N THR A 4 20.94 11.47 28.60
CA THR A 4 20.36 12.73 28.13
C THR A 4 21.45 13.80 28.09
N ARG A 5 21.51 14.54 26.96
CA ARG A 5 22.43 15.66 26.81
C ARG A 5 21.83 16.75 25.94
N GLU A 6 22.42 17.95 26.02
CA GLU A 6 21.95 19.10 25.24
C GLU A 6 22.95 19.43 24.13
N PHE A 7 22.41 19.66 22.91
CA PHE A 7 23.12 20.33 21.84
C PHE A 7 22.67 21.81 21.77
N ARG A 8 23.60 22.72 21.64
CA ARG A 8 23.32 24.15 21.58
C ARG A 8 23.94 24.81 20.36
N SER A 9 23.12 25.57 19.62
CA SER A 9 23.54 26.45 18.53
C SER A 9 22.89 27.82 18.73
N GLY A 10 23.66 28.81 19.13
CA GLY A 10 23.14 30.12 19.53
C GLY A 10 22.17 30.00 20.71
N GLU A 11 20.95 30.52 20.55
CA GLU A 11 19.88 30.42 21.55
C GLU A 11 19.08 29.13 21.46
N HIS A 12 19.26 28.33 20.37
CA HIS A 12 18.49 27.12 20.12
C HIS A 12 19.13 25.92 20.80
N VAL A 13 18.32 25.17 21.51
CA VAL A 13 18.73 23.96 22.23
C VAL A 13 17.91 22.78 21.71
N ILE A 14 18.60 21.70 21.39
CA ILE A 14 17.97 20.37 21.19
C ILE A 14 18.40 19.51 22.38
N VAL A 15 17.45 18.81 22.99
CA VAL A 15 17.76 17.78 23.98
C VAL A 15 17.77 16.43 23.30
N ILE A 16 18.84 15.67 23.53
CA ILE A 16 19.08 14.37 22.91
C ILE A 16 18.89 13.30 23.98
N HIS A 17 17.96 12.39 23.76
CA HIS A 17 17.74 11.19 24.56
C HIS A 17 18.31 10.00 23.79
N GLU A 18 19.48 9.52 24.23
CA GLU A 18 20.19 8.41 23.58
C GLU A 18 19.92 7.10 24.31
N SER A 19 19.64 6.05 23.51
CA SER A 19 19.43 4.69 24.01
C SER A 19 19.90 3.68 22.96
N GLY A 20 19.77 2.38 23.27
CA GLY A 20 20.09 1.30 22.34
C GLY A 20 21.51 0.77 22.44
N VAL A 21 22.00 0.17 21.35
CA VAL A 21 23.30 -0.52 21.26
C VAL A 21 24.18 0.13 20.18
N PRO A 22 25.52 0.25 20.41
CA PRO A 22 26.39 0.97 19.48
C PRO A 22 26.74 0.20 18.21
N ASP A 23 26.45 -1.11 18.19
CA ASP A 23 26.82 -1.98 17.05
C ASP A 23 25.69 -2.08 16.03
N GLY A 24 25.32 -0.97 15.41
CA GLY A 24 24.23 -0.93 14.41
C GLY A 24 24.06 0.44 13.76
N PRO A 25 22.99 0.64 13.00
CA PRO A 25 22.68 1.95 12.43
C PRO A 25 22.25 2.94 13.50
N ASP A 26 22.58 4.20 13.29
CA ASP A 26 22.07 5.31 14.10
C ASP A 26 20.69 5.73 13.61
N PHE A 27 19.73 5.85 14.52
CA PHE A 27 18.37 6.33 14.26
C PHE A 27 18.18 7.68 14.95
N VAL A 28 17.85 8.71 14.20
CA VAL A 28 17.51 10.03 14.74
C VAL A 28 16.04 10.28 14.55
N LEU A 29 15.31 10.41 15.66
CA LEU A 29 13.85 10.51 15.71
C LEU A 29 13.41 11.94 15.99
N VAL A 30 12.69 12.57 15.05
CA VAL A 30 12.24 13.96 15.13
C VAL A 30 10.72 13.99 15.25
N HIS A 31 10.21 14.46 16.40
CA HIS A 31 8.79 14.49 16.73
C HIS A 31 7.97 15.51 15.92
N GLY A 32 6.65 15.36 15.95
CA GLY A 32 5.69 16.31 15.38
C GLY A 32 5.45 17.52 16.28
N LEU A 33 4.73 18.50 15.76
CA LEU A 33 4.37 19.73 16.48
C LEU A 33 3.62 19.42 17.78
N GLY A 34 4.09 19.96 18.89
CA GLY A 34 3.47 19.79 20.20
C GLY A 34 3.78 18.45 20.89
N MET A 35 4.70 17.66 20.36
CA MET A 35 5.14 16.38 20.90
C MET A 35 6.56 16.50 21.45
N ALA A 36 7.06 15.41 22.06
CA ALA A 36 8.39 15.28 22.63
C ALA A 36 8.94 13.86 22.41
N HIS A 37 10.13 13.57 22.92
CA HIS A 37 10.83 12.29 22.73
C HIS A 37 10.01 11.08 23.18
N GLU A 38 9.20 11.15 24.25
CA GLU A 38 8.40 10.03 24.77
C GLU A 38 7.39 9.50 23.73
N TYR A 39 7.05 10.34 22.77
CA TYR A 39 6.17 9.95 21.67
C TYR A 39 6.74 8.81 20.81
N TRP A 40 8.06 8.60 20.89
CA TRP A 40 8.78 7.58 20.15
C TRP A 40 9.01 6.28 20.93
N ASP A 41 8.66 6.19 22.22
CA ASP A 41 8.98 5.04 23.08
C ASP A 41 8.69 3.70 22.44
N SER A 42 7.48 3.53 21.90
CA SER A 42 7.07 2.24 21.26
C SER A 42 7.84 1.92 19.96
N VAL A 43 8.39 2.91 19.29
CA VAL A 43 9.26 2.73 18.10
C VAL A 43 10.69 2.47 18.57
N ALA A 44 11.16 3.23 19.55
CA ALA A 44 12.49 3.09 20.12
C ALA A 44 12.74 1.71 20.73
N GLU A 45 11.76 1.13 21.45
CA GLU A 45 11.83 -0.24 21.98
C GLU A 45 12.19 -1.30 20.92
N VAL A 46 11.76 -1.08 19.66
CA VAL A 46 12.06 -2.00 18.54
C VAL A 46 13.42 -1.69 17.91
N LEU A 47 13.83 -0.43 17.88
CA LEU A 47 15.07 -0.01 17.24
C LEU A 47 16.29 -0.22 18.13
N GLU A 48 16.16 -0.01 19.45
CA GLU A 48 17.24 -0.12 20.45
C GLU A 48 18.05 -1.44 20.39
N PRO A 49 17.44 -2.61 20.18
CA PRO A 49 18.20 -3.84 20.00
C PRO A 49 18.99 -3.92 18.68
N THR A 50 18.74 -3.01 17.74
CA THR A 50 19.30 -3.05 16.39
C THR A 50 20.32 -1.95 16.12
N GLY A 51 20.39 -0.91 16.97
CA GLY A 51 21.28 0.22 16.78
C GLY A 51 21.14 1.29 17.86
N THR A 52 21.79 2.44 17.67
CA THR A 52 21.68 3.59 18.57
C THR A 52 20.47 4.44 18.18
N VAL A 53 19.67 4.82 19.16
CA VAL A 53 18.49 5.66 18.99
C VAL A 53 18.71 7.01 19.66
N PHE A 54 18.58 8.08 18.89
CA PHE A 54 18.61 9.47 19.35
C PHE A 54 17.21 10.07 19.20
N ALA A 55 16.41 10.03 20.24
CA ALA A 55 15.11 10.71 20.24
C ALA A 55 15.31 12.17 20.66
N LEU A 56 14.87 13.10 19.83
CA LEU A 56 15.15 14.52 20.00
C LEU A 56 13.94 15.27 20.56
N ASP A 57 14.19 16.17 21.52
CA ASP A 57 13.28 17.26 21.82
C ASP A 57 13.74 18.51 21.08
N MET A 58 12.93 18.96 20.13
CA MET A 58 13.21 20.15 19.32
C MET A 58 12.98 21.44 20.13
N PRO A 59 13.61 22.58 19.77
CA PRO A 59 13.54 23.82 20.54
C PRO A 59 12.12 24.21 20.96
N GLY A 60 11.92 24.37 22.29
CA GLY A 60 10.64 24.71 22.90
C GLY A 60 9.65 23.57 23.08
N PHE A 61 10.09 22.31 22.89
CA PHE A 61 9.28 21.11 23.11
C PHE A 61 10.00 20.13 24.03
N GLY A 62 9.24 19.33 24.79
CA GLY A 62 9.79 18.37 25.73
C GLY A 62 10.67 19.04 26.78
N ASP A 63 11.89 18.56 26.95
CA ASP A 63 12.89 19.10 27.88
C ASP A 63 13.71 20.25 27.26
N ALA A 64 13.53 20.58 25.97
CA ALA A 64 14.24 21.67 25.32
C ALA A 64 13.60 23.03 25.63
N PRO A 65 14.41 24.04 26.06
CA PRO A 65 13.89 25.36 26.39
C PRO A 65 13.31 26.09 25.18
N GLU A 66 12.27 26.90 25.43
CA GLU A 66 11.63 27.76 24.44
C GLU A 66 12.59 28.91 24.05
N PRO A 67 12.99 29.07 22.78
CA PRO A 67 13.76 30.21 22.30
C PRO A 67 12.86 31.46 22.15
N GLU A 68 13.46 32.65 21.88
CA GLU A 68 12.71 33.89 21.76
C GLU A 68 11.71 33.83 20.58
N GLU A 69 12.12 33.27 19.42
CA GLU A 69 11.29 33.13 18.23
C GLU A 69 11.38 31.70 17.65
N PRO A 70 10.28 31.21 17.01
CA PRO A 70 10.31 29.90 16.35
C PRO A 70 11.15 29.95 15.07
N LEU A 71 11.97 28.95 14.86
CA LEU A 71 12.68 28.74 13.59
C LEU A 71 11.71 28.37 12.46
N SER A 72 12.08 28.75 11.24
CA SER A 72 11.46 28.14 10.05
C SER A 72 11.82 26.65 9.99
N ILE A 73 11.04 25.87 9.24
CA ILE A 73 11.36 24.43 9.03
C ILE A 73 12.75 24.26 8.39
N ALA A 74 13.14 25.16 7.48
CA ALA A 74 14.48 25.17 6.91
C ALA A 74 15.55 25.45 7.99
N GLY A 75 15.28 26.38 8.92
CA GLY A 75 16.18 26.66 10.05
C GLY A 75 16.29 25.48 11.01
N LEU A 76 15.18 24.75 11.27
CA LEU A 76 15.24 23.53 12.06
C LEU A 76 16.02 22.42 11.34
N GLY A 77 15.95 22.37 10.01
CA GLY A 77 16.74 21.44 9.19
C GLY A 77 18.24 21.72 9.27
N GLU A 78 18.65 23.00 9.21
CA GLU A 78 20.05 23.41 9.42
C GLU A 78 20.52 23.07 10.85
N LEU A 79 19.71 23.37 11.87
CA LEU A 79 20.02 23.06 13.26
C LEU A 79 20.20 21.53 13.49
N LEU A 80 19.39 20.72 12.83
CA LEU A 80 19.55 19.27 12.87
C LEU A 80 20.85 18.82 12.17
N ALA A 81 21.19 19.42 11.02
CA ALA A 81 22.47 19.13 10.34
C ALA A 81 23.68 19.49 11.19
N GLU A 82 23.65 20.67 11.86
CA GLU A 82 24.70 21.09 12.81
C GLU A 82 24.84 20.08 13.97
N LEU A 83 23.72 19.61 14.52
CA LEU A 83 23.71 18.57 15.56
C LEU A 83 24.38 17.29 15.06
N LEU A 84 24.01 16.79 13.88
CA LEU A 84 24.60 15.54 13.33
C LEU A 84 26.13 15.63 13.23
N VAL A 85 26.62 16.78 12.74
CA VAL A 85 28.06 17.01 12.60
C VAL A 85 28.76 17.15 13.97
N ALA A 86 28.16 17.91 14.91
CA ALA A 86 28.74 18.16 16.22
C ALA A 86 28.80 16.89 17.10
N GLU A 87 27.78 16.05 17.02
CA GLU A 87 27.69 14.79 17.77
C GLU A 87 28.40 13.62 17.08
N GLY A 88 28.94 13.83 15.87
CA GLY A 88 29.62 12.78 15.08
C GLY A 88 28.69 11.65 14.65
N ILE A 89 27.38 11.94 14.47
CA ILE A 89 26.39 10.96 14.00
C ILE A 89 26.53 10.84 12.48
N GLU A 90 27.14 9.75 12.03
CA GLU A 90 27.46 9.54 10.62
C GLU A 90 26.36 8.76 9.89
N ARG A 91 25.79 9.37 8.85
CA ARG A 91 24.82 8.75 7.94
C ARG A 91 23.65 8.03 8.63
N PRO A 92 23.00 8.68 9.59
CA PRO A 92 21.89 8.08 10.32
C PRO A 92 20.69 7.80 9.42
N VAL A 93 19.77 6.96 9.91
CA VAL A 93 18.41 6.90 9.43
C VAL A 93 17.62 8.00 10.12
N LEU A 94 17.30 9.08 9.40
CA LEU A 94 16.47 10.15 9.94
C LEU A 94 14.99 9.76 9.86
N VAL A 95 14.32 9.78 10.99
CA VAL A 95 12.89 9.44 11.08
C VAL A 95 12.13 10.66 11.58
N GLY A 96 11.22 11.18 10.78
CA GLY A 96 10.41 12.33 11.17
C GLY A 96 8.92 12.04 11.13
N HIS A 97 8.18 12.56 12.11
CA HIS A 97 6.73 12.50 12.12
C HIS A 97 6.12 13.88 11.91
N SER A 98 5.07 13.95 11.07
CA SER A 98 4.28 15.17 10.86
C SER A 98 5.17 16.39 10.50
N THR A 99 5.28 17.39 11.36
CA THR A 99 6.21 18.53 11.22
C THR A 99 7.67 18.07 11.25
N GLY A 100 8.02 17.10 12.09
CA GLY A 100 9.37 16.51 12.11
C GLY A 100 9.76 15.87 10.78
N ALA A 101 8.82 15.34 10.03
CA ALA A 101 9.07 14.86 8.67
C ALA A 101 9.44 15.99 7.70
N GLN A 102 8.89 17.20 7.89
CA GLN A 102 9.32 18.37 7.11
C GLN A 102 10.78 18.75 7.45
N VAL A 103 11.15 18.72 8.73
CA VAL A 103 12.52 19.01 9.18
C VAL A 103 13.50 17.99 8.58
N VAL A 104 13.21 16.70 8.69
CA VAL A 104 14.03 15.62 8.11
C VAL A 104 14.18 15.77 6.61
N ALA A 105 13.10 16.12 5.89
CA ALA A 105 13.14 16.34 4.45
C ALA A 105 14.05 17.53 4.06
N GLU A 106 13.98 18.64 4.80
CA GLU A 106 14.85 19.81 4.57
C GLU A 106 16.32 19.47 4.85
N THR A 107 16.62 18.78 5.98
CA THR A 107 17.98 18.34 6.29
C THR A 107 18.56 17.49 5.16
N ALA A 108 17.81 16.47 4.71
CA ALA A 108 18.27 15.57 3.66
C ALA A 108 18.38 16.24 2.28
N ALA A 109 17.56 17.26 1.99
CA ALA A 109 17.62 17.99 0.74
C ALA A 109 18.80 18.96 0.68
N ARG A 110 19.16 19.58 1.82
CA ARG A 110 20.24 20.59 1.92
C ARG A 110 21.60 19.97 2.18
N HIS A 111 21.63 18.86 2.91
CA HIS A 111 22.84 18.16 3.35
C HIS A 111 22.83 16.69 2.90
N PRO A 112 22.81 16.41 1.59
CA PRO A 112 22.72 15.05 1.07
C PRO A 112 23.92 14.16 1.44
N GLU A 113 25.04 14.77 1.80
CA GLU A 113 26.25 14.08 2.28
C GLU A 113 26.11 13.49 3.67
N LEU A 114 25.23 14.08 4.53
CA LEU A 114 25.02 13.65 5.91
C LEU A 114 24.03 12.50 6.03
N VAL A 115 23.15 12.28 5.04
CA VAL A 115 21.98 11.42 5.20
C VAL A 115 21.89 10.39 4.07
N GLU A 116 21.83 9.10 4.41
CA GLU A 116 21.66 8.02 3.44
C GLU A 116 20.20 7.55 3.29
N ARG A 117 19.45 7.57 4.38
CA ARG A 117 18.05 7.12 4.42
C ARG A 117 17.20 8.03 5.29
N ILE A 118 15.98 8.29 4.83
CA ILE A 118 14.97 9.01 5.62
C ILE A 118 13.66 8.24 5.64
N VAL A 119 12.92 8.42 6.74
CA VAL A 119 11.56 7.91 6.90
C VAL A 119 10.64 9.07 7.28
N LEU A 120 9.63 9.32 6.47
CA LEU A 120 8.67 10.40 6.61
C LEU A 120 7.31 9.81 7.01
N ILE A 121 6.94 9.93 8.28
CA ILE A 121 5.71 9.35 8.83
C ILE A 121 4.66 10.44 8.94
N GLY A 122 3.50 10.25 8.32
CA GLY A 122 2.42 11.24 8.39
C GLY A 122 2.87 12.65 8.00
N ALA A 123 3.74 12.81 7.01
CA ALA A 123 4.35 14.08 6.67
C ALA A 123 3.32 15.12 6.20
N SER A 124 3.10 16.14 7.01
CA SER A 124 2.23 17.28 6.71
C SER A 124 3.04 18.37 5.97
N VAL A 125 2.51 19.29 5.25
CA VAL A 125 1.12 19.67 5.00
C VAL A 125 0.81 19.40 3.53
N ASN A 126 -0.39 18.86 3.26
CA ASN A 126 -0.87 18.72 1.89
C ASN A 126 -0.96 20.10 1.18
N PRO A 127 -0.28 20.32 0.04
CA PRO A 127 -0.28 21.58 -0.69
C PRO A 127 -1.67 22.12 -1.03
N ARG A 128 -2.64 21.21 -1.25
CA ARG A 128 -4.03 21.58 -1.61
C ARG A 128 -4.86 22.02 -0.41
N GLU A 129 -4.34 21.82 0.80
CA GLU A 129 -5.05 22.07 2.07
C GLU A 129 -4.23 22.94 3.05
N ARG A 130 -3.37 23.81 2.54
CA ARG A 130 -2.39 24.63 3.26
C ARG A 130 -3.03 25.85 3.94
N THR A 131 -4.16 25.68 4.61
CA THR A 131 -4.78 26.74 5.41
C THR A 131 -5.10 26.23 6.81
N LEU A 132 -4.96 27.08 7.82
CA LEU A 132 -5.24 26.72 9.21
C LEU A 132 -6.63 26.09 9.36
N ALA A 133 -7.66 26.65 8.73
CA ALA A 133 -9.03 26.14 8.80
C ALA A 133 -9.15 24.71 8.24
N LYS A 134 -8.48 24.41 7.12
CA LYS A 134 -8.50 23.05 6.55
C LYS A 134 -7.71 22.06 7.40
N GLN A 135 -6.55 22.47 7.91
CA GLN A 135 -5.75 21.62 8.79
C GLN A 135 -6.49 21.35 10.11
N THR A 136 -7.13 22.36 10.70
CA THR A 136 -7.99 22.16 11.88
C THR A 136 -9.14 21.19 11.61
N LEU A 137 -9.81 21.32 10.45
CA LEU A 137 -10.87 20.38 10.07
C LEU A 137 -10.34 18.94 9.93
N ARG A 138 -9.18 18.76 9.30
CA ARG A 138 -8.55 17.43 9.16
C ARG A 138 -8.13 16.85 10.50
N PHE A 139 -7.55 17.68 11.37
CA PHE A 139 -7.20 17.30 12.72
C PHE A 139 -8.41 16.86 13.55
N LEU A 140 -9.53 17.59 13.48
CA LEU A 140 -10.78 17.20 14.14
C LEU A 140 -11.35 15.89 13.59
N GLN A 141 -11.21 15.63 12.28
CA GLN A 141 -11.60 14.36 11.67
C GLN A 141 -10.70 13.21 12.16
N ASP A 142 -9.42 13.46 12.35
CA ASP A 142 -8.48 12.48 12.84
C ASP A 142 -8.71 12.15 14.32
N ILE A 143 -8.97 13.16 15.16
CA ILE A 143 -9.35 12.98 16.58
C ILE A 143 -10.53 12.01 16.75
N ALA A 144 -11.48 11.99 15.82
CA ALA A 144 -12.65 11.10 15.89
C ALA A 144 -12.28 9.60 15.73
N VAL A 145 -11.07 9.30 15.26
CA VAL A 145 -10.56 7.93 15.06
C VAL A 145 -9.33 7.61 15.94
N VAL A 146 -8.79 8.60 16.65
CA VAL A 146 -7.65 8.47 17.56
C VAL A 146 -8.02 7.67 18.81
N ASN A 147 -7.07 6.87 19.30
CA ASN A 147 -7.22 6.15 20.55
C ASN A 147 -7.33 7.16 21.73
N PRO A 148 -8.33 7.01 22.64
CA PRO A 148 -8.48 7.92 23.79
C PRO A 148 -7.23 8.10 24.64
N LYS A 149 -6.37 7.09 24.76
CA LYS A 149 -5.09 7.17 25.48
C LYS A 149 -4.15 8.17 24.80
N VAL A 150 -4.00 8.08 23.48
CA VAL A 150 -3.17 9.02 22.68
C VAL A 150 -3.70 10.44 22.75
N LEU A 151 -5.02 10.62 22.82
CA LEU A 151 -5.62 11.93 22.99
C LEU A 151 -5.24 12.56 24.34
N VAL A 152 -5.21 11.77 25.41
CA VAL A 152 -4.78 12.25 26.75
C VAL A 152 -3.31 12.60 26.75
N GLU A 153 -2.44 11.76 26.17
CA GLU A 153 -1.00 12.01 26.04
C GLU A 153 -0.73 13.27 25.19
N GLY A 154 -1.42 13.42 24.08
CA GLY A 154 -1.34 14.60 23.21
C GLY A 154 -1.80 15.89 23.90
N ILE A 155 -2.84 15.84 24.73
CA ILE A 155 -3.27 16.99 25.55
C ILE A 155 -2.20 17.33 26.60
N ALA A 156 -1.59 16.33 27.23
CA ALA A 156 -0.52 16.56 28.22
C ALA A 156 0.70 17.23 27.55
N ALA A 157 1.18 16.71 26.42
CA ALA A 157 2.27 17.29 25.65
C ALA A 157 1.95 18.71 25.15
N TYR A 158 0.72 18.95 24.68
CA TYR A 158 0.26 20.29 24.28
C TYR A 158 0.26 21.28 25.46
N THR A 159 -0.15 20.84 26.65
CA THR A 159 -0.14 21.68 27.85
C THR A 159 1.28 21.96 28.34
N GLN A 160 2.20 21.02 28.18
CA GLN A 160 3.61 21.17 28.54
C GLN A 160 4.32 22.16 27.61
N ALA A 161 4.16 22.02 26.29
CA ALA A 161 4.73 22.96 25.31
C ALA A 161 4.14 24.38 25.41
N GLY A 162 2.93 24.50 25.96
CA GLY A 162 2.19 25.75 26.09
C GLY A 162 1.49 26.17 24.78
N PRO A 163 0.24 26.65 24.87
CA PRO A 163 -0.58 26.98 23.69
C PRO A 163 0.01 28.11 22.86
N ARG A 164 0.74 29.06 23.48
CA ARG A 164 1.40 30.16 22.77
C ARG A 164 2.48 29.66 21.82
N TRP A 165 3.35 28.76 22.30
CA TRP A 165 4.46 28.22 21.51
C TRP A 165 3.96 27.30 20.40
N PHE A 166 2.97 26.46 20.69
CA PHE A 166 2.30 25.64 19.67
C PHE A 166 1.74 26.50 18.53
N VAL A 167 1.01 27.57 18.85
CA VAL A 167 0.43 28.47 17.83
C VAL A 167 1.50 29.20 17.03
N ALA A 168 2.60 29.62 17.66
CA ALA A 168 3.72 30.28 16.98
C ALA A 168 4.37 29.37 15.92
N ASN A 169 4.46 28.07 16.19
CA ASN A 169 5.05 27.09 15.29
C ASN A 169 4.09 26.59 14.18
N LEU A 170 2.79 26.89 14.24
CA LEU A 170 1.85 26.57 13.18
C LEU A 170 2.18 27.29 11.86
N ARG A 171 2.65 28.54 11.95
CA ARG A 171 2.98 29.32 10.76
C ARG A 171 4.16 28.75 9.98
N PRO A 172 5.34 28.48 10.59
CA PRO A 172 6.44 27.77 9.93
C PRO A 172 6.02 26.45 9.28
N MET A 173 5.22 25.62 9.97
CA MET A 173 4.72 24.37 9.47
C MET A 173 3.84 24.55 8.21
N LEU A 174 2.93 25.54 8.20
CA LEU A 174 2.01 25.80 7.10
C LEU A 174 2.72 26.44 5.89
N GLU A 175 3.72 27.27 6.11
CA GLU A 175 4.46 27.99 5.06
C GLU A 175 5.47 27.07 4.36
N HIS A 176 5.95 26.02 5.03
CA HIS A 176 6.92 25.09 4.46
C HIS A 176 6.37 24.33 3.25
N ARG A 177 7.21 24.11 2.25
CA ARG A 177 6.87 23.46 0.98
C ARG A 177 7.67 22.18 0.78
N ILE A 178 7.30 21.13 1.53
CA ILE A 178 7.97 19.83 1.44
C ILE A 178 8.02 19.30 0.00
N GLU A 179 7.03 19.63 -0.84
CA GLU A 179 6.99 19.26 -2.26
C GLU A 179 8.13 19.85 -3.09
N GLN A 180 8.80 20.88 -2.58
CA GLN A 180 9.98 21.48 -3.23
C GLN A 180 11.29 20.84 -2.74
N ALA A 181 11.32 20.36 -1.51
CA ALA A 181 12.48 19.66 -0.94
C ALA A 181 12.61 18.22 -1.46
N LEU A 182 11.50 17.48 -1.56
CA LEU A 182 11.49 16.07 -1.94
C LEU A 182 12.26 15.72 -3.22
N PRO A 183 12.16 16.47 -4.35
CA PRO A 183 12.92 16.19 -5.56
C PRO A 183 14.44 16.35 -5.42
N LEU A 184 14.89 17.08 -4.39
CA LEU A 184 16.31 17.35 -4.13
C LEU A 184 16.96 16.28 -3.23
N ILE A 185 16.17 15.40 -2.62
CA ILE A 185 16.63 14.39 -1.68
C ILE A 185 17.35 13.24 -2.43
N ALA A 186 18.64 13.14 -2.26
CA ALA A 186 19.43 12.03 -2.82
C ALA A 186 19.33 10.74 -1.99
N ALA A 187 18.94 10.85 -0.72
CA ALA A 187 18.74 9.74 0.22
C ALA A 187 17.59 8.82 -0.20
N GLY A 188 17.67 7.54 0.18
CA GLY A 188 16.53 6.65 0.13
C GLY A 188 15.40 7.21 0.99
N THR A 189 14.18 7.28 0.48
CA THR A 189 13.04 7.92 1.15
C THR A 189 11.88 6.95 1.31
N LEU A 190 11.50 6.63 2.56
CA LEU A 190 10.31 5.85 2.87
C LEU A 190 9.22 6.75 3.43
N VAL A 191 8.09 6.84 2.73
CA VAL A 191 6.91 7.57 3.20
C VAL A 191 5.93 6.58 3.83
N ILE A 192 5.63 6.76 5.12
CA ILE A 192 4.67 5.93 5.87
C ILE A 192 3.46 6.78 6.25
N ARG A 193 2.26 6.21 6.14
CA ARG A 193 1.04 6.81 6.67
C ARG A 193 0.12 5.77 7.30
N GLY A 194 -0.74 6.21 8.21
CA GLY A 194 -1.88 5.40 8.64
C GLY A 194 -2.99 5.39 7.59
N GLU A 195 -3.66 4.28 7.37
CA GLU A 195 -4.75 4.17 6.37
C GLU A 195 -5.88 5.18 6.59
N LYS A 196 -6.16 5.53 7.86
CA LYS A 196 -7.20 6.46 8.28
C LYS A 196 -6.68 7.87 8.57
N ASP A 197 -5.41 8.16 8.26
CA ASP A 197 -4.83 9.48 8.43
C ASP A 197 -5.54 10.50 7.53
N HIS A 198 -6.28 11.43 8.14
CA HIS A 198 -7.01 12.48 7.45
C HIS A 198 -6.16 13.70 7.16
N LEU A 199 -5.08 13.93 7.95
CA LEU A 199 -4.14 15.02 7.71
C LEU A 199 -3.28 14.75 6.47
N VAL A 200 -2.90 13.49 6.26
CA VAL A 200 -2.10 13.04 5.12
C VAL A 200 -2.89 12.04 4.27
N PRO A 201 -3.76 12.51 3.37
CA PRO A 201 -4.51 11.64 2.47
C PRO A 201 -3.59 10.76 1.63
N ARG A 202 -4.02 9.53 1.32
CA ARG A 202 -3.23 8.55 0.58
C ARG A 202 -2.59 9.11 -0.70
N TYR A 203 -3.38 9.83 -1.51
CA TYR A 203 -2.86 10.42 -2.76
C TYR A 203 -1.68 11.36 -2.52
N TRP A 204 -1.67 12.09 -1.39
CA TRP A 204 -0.58 12.99 -1.05
C TRP A 204 0.66 12.22 -0.58
N ALA A 205 0.50 11.19 0.22
CA ALA A 205 1.61 10.32 0.63
C ALA A 205 2.25 9.60 -0.56
N GLU A 206 1.45 9.12 -1.51
CA GLU A 206 1.92 8.55 -2.78
C GLU A 206 2.63 9.61 -3.65
N GLU A 207 2.09 10.83 -3.73
CA GLU A 207 2.70 11.95 -4.44
C GLU A 207 4.07 12.33 -3.84
N MET A 208 4.20 12.36 -2.50
CA MET A 208 5.47 12.58 -1.82
C MET A 208 6.52 11.51 -2.17
N ALA A 209 6.14 10.24 -2.11
CA ALA A 209 7.03 9.16 -2.48
C ALA A 209 7.43 9.22 -3.97
N ALA A 210 6.51 9.63 -4.86
CA ALA A 210 6.81 9.81 -6.28
C ALA A 210 7.72 11.02 -6.59
N LEU A 211 7.65 12.07 -5.76
CA LEU A 211 8.53 13.25 -5.90
C LEU A 211 9.96 12.96 -5.46
N ALA A 212 10.18 12.07 -4.50
CA ALA A 212 11.50 11.68 -4.05
C ALA A 212 12.15 10.71 -5.06
N PRO A 213 13.38 10.96 -5.56
CA PRO A 213 14.05 10.13 -6.58
C PRO A 213 14.18 8.66 -6.22
N LYS A 214 14.29 8.33 -4.93
CA LYS A 214 14.35 6.95 -4.39
C LYS A 214 13.19 6.72 -3.40
N GLY A 215 12.00 7.21 -3.75
CA GLY A 215 10.85 7.19 -2.88
C GLY A 215 10.13 5.85 -2.85
N ARG A 216 9.72 5.42 -1.67
CA ARG A 216 8.89 4.25 -1.41
C ARG A 216 7.71 4.65 -0.54
N PHE A 217 6.57 4.03 -0.72
CA PHE A 217 5.35 4.28 0.03
C PHE A 217 4.90 3.04 0.81
N ALA A 218 4.55 3.22 2.06
CA ALA A 218 3.97 2.20 2.91
C ALA A 218 2.75 2.74 3.67
N GLU A 219 1.79 1.87 3.95
CA GLU A 219 0.56 2.21 4.67
C GLU A 219 0.35 1.25 5.83
N VAL A 220 0.01 1.78 7.01
CA VAL A 220 -0.32 0.99 8.19
C VAL A 220 -1.84 0.86 8.27
N PRO A 221 -2.38 -0.38 8.16
CA PRO A 221 -3.84 -0.60 8.12
C PRO A 221 -4.53 -0.14 9.40
N ASP A 222 -5.76 0.39 9.26
CA ASP A 222 -6.65 0.80 10.34
C ASP A 222 -6.09 1.88 11.31
N ARG A 223 -5.05 2.65 10.93
CA ARG A 223 -4.40 3.67 11.78
C ARG A 223 -4.60 5.08 11.25
N GLY A 224 -4.69 6.03 12.20
CA GLY A 224 -4.76 7.46 11.95
C GLY A 224 -3.37 8.12 11.86
N HIS A 225 -3.32 9.41 12.13
CA HIS A 225 -2.09 10.20 12.14
C HIS A 225 -1.11 9.76 13.25
N ASP A 226 -1.63 9.19 14.32
CA ASP A 226 -0.92 8.68 15.50
C ASP A 226 -0.33 7.27 15.34
N THR A 227 -0.10 6.83 14.10
CA THR A 227 0.26 5.45 13.78
C THR A 227 1.49 4.93 14.54
N MET A 228 2.51 5.80 14.82
CA MET A 228 3.70 5.39 15.54
C MET A 228 3.47 5.18 17.04
N VAL A 229 2.44 5.80 17.63
CA VAL A 229 2.13 5.61 19.07
C VAL A 229 1.35 4.32 19.27
N VAL A 230 0.30 4.13 18.47
CA VAL A 230 -0.61 2.98 18.65
C VAL A 230 -0.04 1.68 18.09
N THR A 231 0.76 1.76 17.04
CA THR A 231 1.42 0.62 16.39
C THR A 231 2.92 0.82 16.24
N GLY A 232 3.55 1.43 17.27
CA GLY A 232 4.99 1.71 17.27
C GLY A 232 5.85 0.49 16.97
N GLY A 233 5.48 -0.67 17.48
CA GLY A 233 6.16 -1.93 17.18
C GLY A 233 6.18 -2.26 15.68
N GLN A 234 5.06 -2.10 14.97
CA GLN A 234 4.99 -2.34 13.52
C GLN A 234 5.77 -1.28 12.74
N VAL A 235 5.65 -0.01 13.13
CA VAL A 235 6.38 1.09 12.49
C VAL A 235 7.88 0.95 12.74
N GLY A 236 8.31 0.64 13.97
CA GLY A 236 9.70 0.36 14.33
C GLY A 236 10.30 -0.77 13.50
N GLU A 237 9.57 -1.88 13.32
CA GLU A 237 10.01 -2.99 12.46
C GLU A 237 10.17 -2.55 11.01
N MET A 238 9.26 -1.73 10.48
CA MET A 238 9.39 -1.18 9.12
C MET A 238 10.63 -0.30 8.99
N VAL A 239 10.92 0.55 9.99
CA VAL A 239 12.11 1.40 10.03
C VAL A 239 13.39 0.57 10.13
N ALA A 240 13.44 -0.41 11.04
CA ALA A 240 14.59 -1.31 11.22
C ALA A 240 14.91 -2.11 9.94
N ARG A 241 13.89 -2.66 9.29
CA ARG A 241 14.06 -3.36 8.01
C ARG A 241 14.56 -2.43 6.92
N TYR A 242 14.00 -1.22 6.85
CA TYR A 242 14.43 -0.22 5.87
C TYR A 242 15.88 0.21 6.10
N ALA A 243 16.30 0.36 7.35
CA ALA A 243 17.70 0.65 7.72
C ALA A 243 18.67 -0.44 7.22
N ARG A 244 18.27 -1.72 7.28
CA ARG A 244 19.04 -2.86 6.75
C ARG A 244 19.03 -2.97 5.22
N GLY A 245 18.37 -2.05 4.50
CA GLY A 245 18.23 -2.09 3.05
C GLY A 245 17.22 -3.10 2.53
N GLU A 246 16.38 -3.67 3.41
CA GLU A 246 15.30 -4.55 2.99
C GLU A 246 14.20 -3.76 2.26
N PRO A 247 13.51 -4.36 1.29
CA PRO A 247 12.42 -3.69 0.58
C PRO A 247 11.22 -3.52 1.51
N VAL A 248 11.02 -2.29 2.01
CA VAL A 248 9.85 -1.87 2.78
C VAL A 248 8.98 -0.97 1.91
N GLY A 249 7.67 -1.20 1.93
CA GLY A 249 6.74 -0.47 1.09
C GLY A 249 6.95 -0.77 -0.41
N ARG A 250 6.21 -0.05 -1.25
CA ARG A 250 6.31 -0.16 -2.71
C ARG A 250 7.04 1.03 -3.31
N GLU A 251 7.76 0.82 -4.40
CA GLU A 251 8.24 1.91 -5.22
C GLU A 251 7.04 2.60 -5.87
N VAL A 252 7.00 3.90 -5.72
CA VAL A 252 6.05 4.72 -6.46
C VAL A 252 6.80 5.16 -7.69
N ASN A 253 6.64 4.44 -8.79
CA ASN A 253 7.19 4.87 -10.06
C ASN A 253 6.75 6.31 -10.29
N GLN A 254 7.70 7.17 -10.71
CA GLN A 254 7.34 8.49 -11.21
C GLN A 254 6.16 8.30 -12.15
N PRO A 255 5.07 9.05 -12.01
CA PRO A 255 3.96 8.88 -12.89
C PRO A 255 4.46 9.07 -14.32
N GLU A 256 4.41 8.03 -15.16
CA GLU A 256 3.97 8.32 -16.51
C GLU A 256 2.78 9.26 -16.34
N GLU A 257 2.86 10.48 -16.86
CA GLU A 257 1.97 11.64 -16.67
C GLU A 257 0.70 11.29 -15.89
N PRO A 258 0.36 11.92 -14.76
CA PRO A 258 -0.73 11.45 -13.93
C PRO A 258 -1.86 11.17 -14.90
N LEU A 259 -2.14 9.89 -15.16
CA LEU A 259 -3.39 9.48 -15.77
C LEU A 259 -4.39 10.08 -14.81
N LYS A 260 -4.82 11.33 -15.15
CA LYS A 260 -5.84 12.04 -14.42
C LYS A 260 -6.86 10.99 -14.14
N ALA A 261 -6.95 10.54 -12.88
CA ALA A 261 -8.16 9.87 -12.45
C ALA A 261 -9.19 10.91 -12.84
N GLU A 262 -9.81 10.70 -13.99
CA GLU A 262 -10.89 11.56 -14.45
C GLU A 262 -11.79 11.59 -13.24
N ARG A 263 -11.87 12.76 -12.59
CA ARG A 263 -12.87 12.99 -11.58
C ARG A 263 -14.19 12.83 -12.31
N MET A 264 -14.59 11.57 -12.45
CA MET A 264 -15.88 11.25 -13.01
C MET A 264 -16.89 11.95 -12.11
N ASN A 265 -17.59 12.92 -12.67
CA ASN A 265 -18.66 13.55 -11.94
C ASN A 265 -19.64 12.45 -11.50
N ARG A 266 -20.38 12.66 -10.42
CA ARG A 266 -21.29 11.65 -9.85
C ARG A 266 -22.29 11.08 -10.87
N LEU A 267 -22.66 11.87 -11.88
CA LEU A 267 -23.56 11.46 -12.96
C LEU A 267 -22.89 10.49 -13.94
N SER A 268 -21.63 10.74 -14.32
CA SER A 268 -20.87 9.80 -15.16
C SER A 268 -20.61 8.48 -14.42
N ALA A 269 -20.27 8.53 -13.13
CA ALA A 269 -20.11 7.33 -12.32
C ALA A 269 -21.40 6.51 -12.27
N ALA A 270 -22.56 7.16 -12.04
CA ALA A 270 -23.87 6.49 -12.06
C ALA A 270 -24.18 5.86 -13.44
N GLY A 271 -23.86 6.57 -14.52
CA GLY A 271 -24.03 6.03 -15.88
C GLY A 271 -23.17 4.78 -16.14
N TRP A 272 -21.94 4.75 -15.64
CA TRP A 272 -21.09 3.56 -15.72
C TRP A 272 -21.60 2.40 -14.87
N TRP A 273 -22.11 2.68 -13.67
CA TRP A 273 -22.78 1.68 -12.83
C TRP A 273 -23.92 0.99 -13.59
N VAL A 274 -24.84 1.78 -14.17
CA VAL A 274 -25.97 1.24 -14.92
C VAL A 274 -25.51 0.37 -16.08
N ARG A 275 -24.51 0.81 -16.84
CA ARG A 275 -23.98 0.03 -18.00
C ARG A 275 -23.30 -1.26 -17.57
N ASP A 276 -22.57 -1.24 -16.46
CA ASP A 276 -21.86 -2.41 -15.95
C ASP A 276 -22.84 -3.46 -15.41
N TYR A 277 -23.85 -3.03 -14.65
CA TYR A 277 -24.92 -3.91 -14.19
C TYR A 277 -25.84 -4.39 -15.30
N ALA A 278 -26.11 -3.59 -16.32
CA ALA A 278 -26.85 -4.05 -17.52
C ALA A 278 -26.09 -5.16 -18.25
N TYR A 279 -24.75 -5.03 -18.38
CA TYR A 279 -23.92 -6.10 -18.90
C TYR A 279 -24.01 -7.36 -18.01
N ALA A 280 -23.86 -7.22 -16.69
CA ALA A 280 -23.96 -8.33 -15.74
C ALA A 280 -25.33 -9.03 -15.84
N ALA A 281 -26.43 -8.27 -15.87
CA ALA A 281 -27.78 -8.81 -16.04
C ALA A 281 -27.93 -9.62 -17.36
N GLY A 282 -27.43 -9.08 -18.46
CA GLY A 282 -27.41 -9.81 -19.75
C GLY A 282 -26.62 -11.11 -19.67
N ARG A 283 -25.50 -11.13 -18.96
CA ARG A 283 -24.70 -12.35 -18.73
C ARG A 283 -25.42 -13.36 -17.82
N HIS A 284 -26.12 -12.89 -16.78
CA HIS A 284 -26.95 -13.76 -15.94
C HIS A 284 -28.14 -14.39 -16.73
N LEU A 285 -28.79 -13.63 -17.55
CA LEU A 285 -29.85 -14.19 -18.44
C LEU A 285 -29.27 -15.25 -19.38
N ALA A 286 -28.07 -15.06 -19.91
CA ALA A 286 -27.41 -16.03 -20.78
C ALA A 286 -27.04 -17.35 -20.05
N ILE A 287 -26.99 -17.39 -18.71
CA ILE A 287 -26.75 -18.62 -17.94
C ILE A 287 -27.84 -19.66 -18.21
N ALA A 288 -29.09 -19.24 -18.37
CA ALA A 288 -30.22 -20.15 -18.63
C ALA A 288 -30.01 -21.00 -19.88
N GLY A 289 -29.28 -20.48 -20.89
CA GLY A 289 -28.92 -21.21 -22.13
C GLY A 289 -27.57 -21.93 -22.05
N ALA A 290 -26.74 -21.68 -21.04
CA ALA A 290 -25.35 -22.13 -20.96
C ALA A 290 -25.19 -23.38 -20.06
N ARG A 291 -26.02 -24.41 -20.27
CA ARG A 291 -25.96 -25.63 -19.42
C ARG A 291 -24.69 -26.48 -19.64
N ARG A 292 -24.02 -26.35 -20.77
CA ARG A 292 -22.82 -27.11 -21.08
C ARG A 292 -21.70 -26.21 -21.60
N ARG A 293 -20.47 -26.56 -21.24
CA ARG A 293 -19.26 -25.92 -21.77
C ARG A 293 -19.24 -26.01 -23.30
N PRO A 294 -18.83 -24.96 -24.03
CA PRO A 294 -18.66 -25.01 -25.49
C PRO A 294 -17.75 -26.18 -25.91
N VAL A 295 -18.14 -26.90 -26.93
CA VAL A 295 -17.39 -28.10 -27.38
C VAL A 295 -15.99 -27.70 -27.88
N HIS A 296 -15.87 -26.56 -28.58
CA HIS A 296 -14.60 -26.04 -29.08
C HIS A 296 -13.57 -25.72 -27.97
N TRP A 297 -13.99 -25.42 -26.74
CA TRP A 297 -13.06 -25.22 -25.63
C TRP A 297 -12.29 -26.48 -25.22
N ARG A 298 -12.70 -27.65 -25.66
CA ARG A 298 -12.06 -28.95 -25.35
C ARG A 298 -10.79 -29.18 -26.15
N THR A 299 -10.59 -28.43 -27.21
CA THR A 299 -9.46 -28.53 -28.13
C THR A 299 -8.64 -27.25 -28.08
N GLY A 300 -7.34 -27.36 -28.30
CA GLY A 300 -6.39 -26.27 -28.38
C GLY A 300 -5.07 -26.76 -28.98
N ASP A 301 -4.15 -25.84 -29.17
CA ASP A 301 -2.79 -26.14 -29.62
C ASP A 301 -2.00 -26.75 -28.44
N PRO A 302 -1.43 -27.97 -28.60
CA PRO A 302 -0.66 -28.63 -27.54
C PRO A 302 0.60 -27.85 -27.11
N ALA A 303 1.09 -26.93 -27.94
CA ALA A 303 2.22 -26.08 -27.67
C ALA A 303 1.86 -24.87 -26.79
N LYS A 304 0.55 -24.66 -26.51
CA LYS A 304 0.05 -23.57 -25.71
C LYS A 304 -0.47 -24.09 -24.33
N PRO A 305 -0.32 -23.32 -23.26
CA PRO A 305 -0.81 -23.72 -21.96
C PRO A 305 -2.34 -23.82 -21.95
N ASP A 306 -2.86 -24.77 -21.17
CA ASP A 306 -4.28 -24.81 -20.88
C ASP A 306 -4.65 -23.59 -20.01
N VAL A 307 -5.81 -23.01 -20.28
CA VAL A 307 -6.32 -21.89 -19.48
C VAL A 307 -7.45 -22.36 -18.58
N VAL A 308 -7.26 -22.16 -17.25
CA VAL A 308 -8.29 -22.49 -16.25
C VAL A 308 -9.05 -21.22 -15.89
N LEU A 309 -10.34 -21.15 -16.21
CA LEU A 309 -11.19 -19.99 -15.91
C LEU A 309 -11.78 -20.10 -14.51
N LEU A 310 -11.59 -19.06 -13.69
CA LEU A 310 -12.16 -18.91 -12.37
C LEU A 310 -13.06 -17.67 -12.30
N PRO A 311 -14.38 -17.82 -12.20
CA PRO A 311 -15.31 -16.71 -12.11
C PRO A 311 -15.26 -16.01 -10.75
N GLY A 312 -15.79 -14.78 -10.69
CA GLY A 312 -15.99 -14.02 -9.46
C GLY A 312 -17.11 -14.58 -8.56
N VAL A 313 -17.37 -13.90 -7.44
CA VAL A 313 -18.50 -14.23 -6.55
C VAL A 313 -19.82 -13.99 -7.27
N TYR A 314 -20.79 -14.91 -7.10
CA TYR A 314 -22.08 -14.94 -7.80
C TYR A 314 -22.01 -15.12 -9.31
N GLU A 315 -20.84 -15.43 -9.85
CA GLU A 315 -20.68 -15.69 -11.28
C GLU A 315 -20.63 -17.20 -11.57
N HIS A 316 -21.31 -17.56 -12.62
CA HIS A 316 -21.14 -18.87 -13.26
C HIS A 316 -20.03 -18.77 -14.32
N TRP A 317 -19.34 -19.87 -14.65
CA TRP A 317 -18.27 -19.87 -15.67
C TRP A 317 -18.67 -19.21 -17.00
N SER A 318 -19.97 -19.31 -17.38
CA SER A 318 -20.50 -18.69 -18.62
C SER A 318 -20.44 -17.16 -18.61
N PHE A 319 -20.25 -16.56 -17.42
CA PHE A 319 -20.01 -15.12 -17.30
C PHE A 319 -18.73 -14.70 -18.01
N MET A 320 -17.70 -15.54 -17.94
CA MET A 320 -16.41 -15.34 -18.61
C MET A 320 -16.38 -15.87 -20.07
N ARG A 321 -17.54 -16.27 -20.63
CA ARG A 321 -17.59 -16.87 -21.97
C ARG A 321 -16.96 -16.01 -23.08
N PRO A 322 -17.16 -14.67 -23.15
CA PRO A 322 -16.51 -13.85 -24.17
C PRO A 322 -14.99 -13.94 -24.12
N LEU A 323 -14.43 -13.90 -22.95
CA LEU A 323 -12.98 -14.06 -22.72
C LEU A 323 -12.53 -15.49 -23.05
N GLY A 324 -13.27 -16.51 -22.61
CA GLY A 324 -12.97 -17.91 -22.90
C GLY A 324 -13.00 -18.24 -24.39
N ASP A 325 -13.96 -17.67 -25.12
CA ASP A 325 -14.03 -17.82 -26.58
C ASP A 325 -12.83 -17.16 -27.28
N ALA A 326 -12.40 -15.98 -26.81
CA ALA A 326 -11.21 -15.29 -27.33
C ALA A 326 -9.91 -16.07 -27.06
N LEU A 327 -9.77 -16.64 -25.87
CA LEU A 327 -8.62 -17.46 -25.48
C LEU A 327 -8.55 -18.74 -26.28
N ASN A 328 -9.71 -19.40 -26.53
CA ASN A 328 -9.76 -20.58 -27.34
C ASN A 328 -9.50 -20.29 -28.86
N ALA A 329 -10.01 -19.17 -29.35
CA ALA A 329 -9.71 -18.71 -30.71
C ALA A 329 -8.20 -18.41 -30.90
N ALA A 330 -7.50 -18.01 -29.83
CA ALA A 330 -6.05 -17.83 -29.80
C ALA A 330 -5.28 -19.18 -29.69
N GLY A 331 -5.98 -20.31 -29.60
CA GLY A 331 -5.40 -21.64 -29.58
C GLY A 331 -5.28 -22.30 -28.22
N HIS A 332 -5.72 -21.66 -27.12
CA HIS A 332 -5.69 -22.27 -25.80
C HIS A 332 -6.85 -23.24 -25.58
N ARG A 333 -6.60 -24.41 -25.00
CA ARG A 333 -7.67 -25.23 -24.43
C ARG A 333 -8.20 -24.56 -23.16
N VAL A 334 -9.52 -24.39 -23.08
CA VAL A 334 -10.13 -23.67 -21.94
C VAL A 334 -10.83 -24.66 -21.00
N LEU A 335 -10.42 -24.63 -19.75
CA LEU A 335 -10.93 -25.47 -18.68
C LEU A 335 -11.82 -24.66 -17.73
N VAL A 336 -12.90 -25.28 -17.27
CA VAL A 336 -13.76 -24.74 -16.21
C VAL A 336 -13.88 -25.78 -15.10
N VAL A 337 -13.90 -25.35 -13.87
CA VAL A 337 -14.07 -26.24 -12.71
C VAL A 337 -15.56 -26.45 -12.47
N HIS A 338 -16.01 -27.70 -12.63
CA HIS A 338 -17.38 -28.05 -12.32
C HIS A 338 -17.63 -28.09 -10.80
N GLY A 339 -18.83 -27.72 -10.39
CA GLY A 339 -19.23 -27.76 -8.99
C GLY A 339 -18.88 -26.51 -8.16
N LEU A 340 -18.34 -25.44 -8.78
CA LEU A 340 -18.18 -24.15 -8.10
C LEU A 340 -19.52 -23.37 -7.99
N GLY A 341 -20.53 -23.75 -8.79
CA GLY A 341 -21.83 -23.08 -8.81
C GLY A 341 -21.68 -21.59 -9.13
N ALA A 342 -22.20 -20.74 -8.24
CA ALA A 342 -22.06 -19.27 -8.28
C ALA A 342 -20.84 -18.78 -7.47
N ASN A 343 -19.83 -19.61 -7.24
CA ASN A 343 -18.59 -19.30 -6.52
C ASN A 343 -18.79 -18.60 -5.17
N ARG A 344 -19.70 -19.12 -4.36
CA ARG A 344 -20.04 -18.55 -3.02
C ARG A 344 -19.19 -19.10 -1.87
N LEU A 345 -18.42 -20.15 -2.10
CA LEU A 345 -17.56 -20.77 -1.08
C LEU A 345 -16.38 -19.85 -0.71
N GLY A 346 -15.73 -20.07 0.43
CA GLY A 346 -14.52 -19.38 0.84
C GLY A 346 -13.37 -19.54 -0.18
N ILE A 347 -12.38 -18.64 -0.14
CA ILE A 347 -11.22 -18.67 -1.05
C ILE A 347 -10.45 -19.97 -0.88
N ALA A 348 -10.10 -20.35 0.36
CA ALA A 348 -9.36 -21.58 0.67
C ALA A 348 -10.11 -22.83 0.23
N GLU A 349 -11.41 -22.93 0.52
CA GLU A 349 -12.22 -24.09 0.15
C GLU A 349 -12.33 -24.23 -1.38
N THR A 350 -12.49 -23.10 -2.09
CA THR A 350 -12.55 -23.10 -3.56
C THR A 350 -11.21 -23.48 -4.16
N SER A 351 -10.10 -22.99 -3.59
CA SER A 351 -8.73 -23.34 -3.99
C SER A 351 -8.47 -24.85 -3.82
N ALA A 352 -8.86 -25.43 -2.68
CA ALA A 352 -8.74 -26.86 -2.45
C ALA A 352 -9.60 -27.71 -3.43
N ARG A 353 -10.78 -27.22 -3.84
CA ARG A 353 -11.60 -27.87 -4.88
C ARG A 353 -10.94 -27.81 -6.25
N LEU A 354 -10.36 -26.65 -6.58
CA LEU A 354 -9.59 -26.44 -7.81
C LEU A 354 -8.40 -27.41 -7.88
N GLU A 355 -7.60 -27.46 -6.81
CA GLU A 355 -6.46 -28.37 -6.69
C GLU A 355 -6.86 -29.83 -6.94
N ARG A 356 -7.87 -30.32 -6.21
CA ARG A 356 -8.39 -31.69 -6.41
C ARG A 356 -8.91 -31.94 -7.83
N ALA A 357 -9.51 -30.95 -8.46
CA ALA A 357 -10.00 -31.08 -9.84
C ALA A 357 -8.86 -31.17 -10.85
N LEU A 358 -7.82 -30.32 -10.68
CA LEU A 358 -6.66 -30.29 -11.58
C LEU A 358 -5.73 -31.50 -11.38
N ALA A 359 -5.61 -32.05 -10.17
CA ALA A 359 -4.84 -33.26 -9.89
C ALA A 359 -5.39 -34.51 -10.58
N ARG A 360 -6.67 -34.51 -10.97
CA ARG A 360 -7.31 -35.61 -11.73
C ARG A 360 -7.08 -35.54 -13.24
N VAL A 361 -6.46 -34.47 -13.73
CA VAL A 361 -6.24 -34.23 -15.15
C VAL A 361 -4.74 -34.17 -15.39
N THR A 362 -4.26 -34.96 -16.34
CA THR A 362 -2.85 -34.97 -16.74
C THR A 362 -2.36 -33.54 -17.04
N VAL A 363 -1.19 -33.21 -16.53
CA VAL A 363 -0.55 -31.91 -16.78
C VAL A 363 -0.17 -31.86 -18.28
N PRO A 364 -0.64 -30.87 -19.04
CA PRO A 364 -0.25 -30.73 -20.43
C PRO A 364 1.22 -30.32 -20.56
N PRO A 365 1.92 -30.70 -21.65
CA PRO A 365 3.32 -30.35 -21.85
C PRO A 365 3.62 -28.85 -21.73
N ALA A 366 2.74 -28.00 -22.20
CA ALA A 366 2.85 -26.54 -22.11
C ALA A 366 2.32 -25.95 -20.78
N GLY A 367 1.99 -26.79 -19.80
CA GLY A 367 1.51 -26.36 -18.50
C GLY A 367 0.12 -25.69 -18.53
N ARG A 368 -0.16 -24.93 -17.48
CA ARG A 368 -1.45 -24.26 -17.25
C ARG A 368 -1.26 -22.83 -16.78
N VAL A 369 -2.22 -21.96 -17.13
CA VAL A 369 -2.35 -20.62 -16.56
C VAL A 369 -3.77 -20.44 -16.01
N ILE A 370 -3.90 -19.91 -14.82
CA ILE A 370 -5.20 -19.55 -14.23
C ILE A 370 -5.57 -18.14 -14.73
N VAL A 371 -6.79 -17.98 -15.23
CA VAL A 371 -7.37 -16.67 -15.54
C VAL A 371 -8.59 -16.48 -14.64
N GLY A 372 -8.44 -15.60 -13.65
CA GLY A 372 -9.43 -15.35 -12.61
C GLY A 372 -10.06 -13.97 -12.73
N HIS A 373 -11.40 -13.90 -12.68
CA HIS A 373 -12.12 -12.63 -12.55
C HIS A 373 -12.44 -12.35 -11.09
N SER A 374 -12.22 -11.12 -10.63
CA SER A 374 -12.57 -10.68 -9.29
C SER A 374 -12.02 -11.66 -8.21
N LYS A 375 -12.87 -12.26 -7.39
CA LYS A 375 -12.50 -13.31 -6.41
C LYS A 375 -11.73 -14.49 -7.04
N GLY A 376 -11.96 -14.78 -8.32
CA GLY A 376 -11.25 -15.87 -9.03
C GLY A 376 -9.73 -15.68 -9.04
N GLY A 377 -9.25 -14.46 -9.14
CA GLY A 377 -7.81 -14.16 -9.05
C GLY A 377 -7.23 -14.38 -7.64
N LEU A 378 -8.00 -14.09 -6.58
CA LEU A 378 -7.62 -14.40 -5.20
C LEU A 378 -7.50 -15.91 -4.96
N ILE A 379 -8.43 -16.70 -5.52
CA ILE A 379 -8.38 -18.16 -5.46
C ILE A 379 -7.11 -18.68 -6.16
N GLY A 380 -6.77 -18.11 -7.31
CA GLY A 380 -5.54 -18.42 -8.04
C GLY A 380 -4.30 -18.07 -7.23
N LYS A 381 -4.24 -16.86 -6.63
CA LYS A 381 -3.13 -16.47 -5.76
C LYS A 381 -3.00 -17.40 -4.56
N HIS A 382 -4.11 -17.77 -3.92
CA HIS A 382 -4.09 -18.72 -2.79
C HIS A 382 -3.47 -20.07 -3.19
N LEU A 383 -3.74 -20.54 -4.42
CA LEU A 383 -3.12 -21.77 -4.90
C LEU A 383 -1.61 -21.64 -5.13
N LEU A 384 -1.15 -20.45 -5.58
CA LEU A 384 0.29 -20.18 -5.73
C LEU A 384 1.03 -20.09 -4.39
N VAL A 385 0.38 -19.59 -3.33
CA VAL A 385 0.98 -19.45 -2.00
C VAL A 385 1.31 -20.83 -1.42
N GLY A 386 0.49 -21.85 -1.70
CA GLY A 386 0.68 -23.20 -1.15
C GLY A 386 0.49 -23.27 0.36
N GLY A 387 0.58 -24.46 0.97
CA GLY A 387 0.65 -24.62 2.41
C GLY A 387 2.10 -24.83 2.85
N ASP A 388 2.43 -24.38 4.04
CA ASP A 388 3.78 -24.23 4.62
C ASP A 388 4.69 -25.47 4.61
N ASP A 389 4.17 -26.69 4.34
CA ASP A 389 4.95 -27.93 4.52
C ASP A 389 5.05 -28.85 3.29
N SER A 390 4.54 -28.52 2.11
CA SER A 390 4.34 -29.53 1.05
C SER A 390 4.92 -29.23 -0.33
N GLY A 391 5.90 -28.35 -0.46
CA GLY A 391 6.54 -28.06 -1.75
C GLY A 391 5.68 -27.22 -2.71
N ASP A 392 6.19 -26.94 -3.91
CA ASP A 392 5.49 -26.16 -4.95
C ASP A 392 4.26 -26.93 -5.51
N ARG A 393 3.11 -26.80 -4.84
CA ARG A 393 1.84 -27.38 -5.28
C ARG A 393 1.42 -26.89 -6.66
N ALA A 394 1.63 -25.62 -6.93
CA ALA A 394 1.28 -25.03 -8.20
C ALA A 394 2.14 -25.62 -9.33
N GLY A 395 3.44 -25.82 -9.12
CA GLY A 395 4.34 -26.50 -10.02
C GLY A 395 3.94 -27.96 -10.27
N ALA A 396 3.58 -28.71 -9.23
CA ALA A 396 3.09 -30.08 -9.36
C ALA A 396 1.80 -30.18 -10.23
N LEU A 397 0.99 -29.12 -10.28
CA LEU A 397 -0.19 -29.01 -11.13
C LEU A 397 0.12 -28.40 -12.51
N GLY A 398 1.37 -28.08 -12.80
CA GLY A 398 1.81 -27.44 -14.03
C GLY A 398 1.33 -25.99 -14.18
N ILE A 399 1.11 -25.27 -13.08
CA ILE A 399 0.59 -23.89 -13.10
C ILE A 399 1.77 -22.92 -13.15
N HIS A 400 1.91 -22.21 -14.27
CA HIS A 400 2.92 -21.15 -14.43
C HIS A 400 2.60 -19.90 -13.59
N GLY A 401 1.34 -19.50 -13.58
CA GLY A 401 0.91 -18.30 -12.86
C GLY A 401 -0.58 -18.00 -13.01
N VAL A 402 -0.93 -16.77 -12.61
CA VAL A 402 -2.30 -16.26 -12.55
C VAL A 402 -2.43 -14.95 -13.32
N VAL A 403 -3.40 -14.86 -14.21
CA VAL A 403 -3.87 -13.58 -14.77
C VAL A 403 -5.15 -13.21 -14.03
N GLY A 404 -5.09 -12.19 -13.16
CA GLY A 404 -6.23 -11.67 -12.41
C GLY A 404 -6.88 -10.52 -13.16
N VAL A 405 -8.18 -10.61 -13.44
CA VAL A 405 -8.97 -9.54 -14.08
C VAL A 405 -9.84 -8.87 -13.03
N CYS A 406 -9.65 -7.59 -12.78
CA CYS A 406 -10.36 -6.82 -11.75
C CYS A 406 -10.35 -7.51 -10.36
N THR A 407 -9.24 -8.13 -10.01
CA THR A 407 -9.09 -8.88 -8.76
C THR A 407 -8.78 -7.92 -7.61
N PRO A 408 -9.57 -7.96 -6.50
CA PRO A 408 -9.33 -7.11 -5.32
C PRO A 408 -8.19 -7.69 -4.46
N PHE A 409 -6.93 -7.59 -4.89
CA PHE A 409 -5.80 -8.17 -4.15
C PHE A 409 -5.60 -7.55 -2.76
N ALA A 410 -5.94 -6.28 -2.59
CA ALA A 410 -5.97 -5.59 -1.29
C ALA A 410 -7.35 -5.63 -0.60
N GLY A 411 -8.27 -6.45 -1.10
CA GLY A 411 -9.65 -6.49 -0.66
C GLY A 411 -10.53 -5.42 -1.32
N ALA A 412 -11.81 -5.43 -0.96
CA ALA A 412 -12.84 -4.53 -1.48
C ALA A 412 -13.60 -3.86 -0.32
N ARG A 413 -13.32 -2.59 -0.01
CA ARG A 413 -13.97 -1.86 1.10
C ARG A 413 -15.49 -1.79 0.96
N ARG A 414 -16.00 -1.78 -0.26
CA ARG A 414 -17.46 -1.77 -0.51
C ARG A 414 -18.16 -3.07 -0.12
N ALA A 415 -17.42 -4.15 0.09
CA ALA A 415 -17.97 -5.40 0.63
C ALA A 415 -18.70 -5.21 1.97
N ARG A 416 -18.35 -4.17 2.75
CA ARG A 416 -19.05 -3.80 4.01
C ARG A 416 -20.54 -3.43 3.82
N LEU A 417 -20.93 -3.03 2.61
CA LEU A 417 -22.32 -2.65 2.30
C LEU A 417 -23.23 -3.86 2.11
N PHE A 418 -22.68 -5.06 2.11
CA PHE A 418 -23.40 -6.31 1.90
C PHE A 418 -23.40 -7.14 3.18
N SER A 419 -24.51 -7.82 3.45
CA SER A 419 -24.63 -8.76 4.57
C SER A 419 -24.17 -10.18 4.23
N ASP A 420 -23.99 -10.49 2.95
CA ASP A 420 -23.59 -11.83 2.50
C ASP A 420 -22.14 -12.17 2.89
N PRO A 421 -21.93 -13.31 3.60
CA PRO A 421 -20.59 -13.71 4.05
C PRO A 421 -19.59 -13.89 2.92
N SER A 422 -20.03 -14.34 1.75
CA SER A 422 -19.14 -14.58 0.58
C SER A 422 -18.59 -13.28 -0.01
N ILE A 423 -19.31 -12.17 0.15
CA ILE A 423 -18.87 -10.82 -0.24
C ILE A 423 -18.04 -10.22 0.89
N ARG A 424 -18.46 -10.39 2.14
CA ARG A 424 -17.71 -9.85 3.30
C ARG A 424 -16.34 -10.48 3.46
N ALA A 425 -16.14 -11.72 3.03
CA ALA A 425 -14.82 -12.35 2.95
C ALA A 425 -13.85 -11.67 1.95
N LEU A 426 -14.28 -10.62 1.25
CA LEU A 426 -13.43 -9.77 0.41
C LEU A 426 -13.06 -8.45 1.11
N LEU A 427 -13.40 -8.25 2.38
CA LEU A 427 -13.00 -7.05 3.12
C LEU A 427 -11.48 -7.01 3.30
N PRO A 428 -10.85 -5.82 3.25
CA PRO A 428 -9.41 -5.69 3.50
C PRO A 428 -8.96 -6.22 4.87
N SER A 429 -9.85 -6.26 5.85
CA SER A 429 -9.62 -6.79 7.20
C SER A 429 -9.88 -8.30 7.35
N ASP A 430 -10.32 -8.98 6.30
CA ASP A 430 -10.51 -10.42 6.32
C ASP A 430 -9.16 -11.14 6.40
N GLU A 431 -9.03 -12.13 7.29
CA GLU A 431 -7.77 -12.86 7.54
C GLU A 431 -7.17 -13.44 6.26
N MET A 432 -8.01 -13.96 5.35
CA MET A 432 -7.55 -14.51 4.08
C MET A 432 -6.98 -13.42 3.16
N ILE A 433 -7.60 -12.25 3.10
CA ILE A 433 -7.10 -11.11 2.32
C ILE A 433 -5.78 -10.61 2.89
N VAL A 434 -5.68 -10.49 4.22
CA VAL A 434 -4.44 -10.09 4.92
C VAL A 434 -3.32 -11.12 4.64
N MET A 435 -3.60 -12.40 4.78
CA MET A 435 -2.64 -13.48 4.51
C MET A 435 -2.16 -13.45 3.04
N LEU A 436 -3.08 -13.31 2.09
CA LEU A 436 -2.72 -13.20 0.68
C LEU A 436 -1.94 -11.91 0.39
N GLY A 437 -2.23 -10.83 1.09
CA GLY A 437 -1.51 -9.56 0.99
C GLY A 437 -0.04 -9.68 1.42
N SER A 438 0.22 -10.42 2.51
CA SER A 438 1.59 -10.64 3.02
C SER A 438 2.42 -11.60 2.16
N ALA A 439 1.79 -12.47 1.36
CA ALA A 439 2.48 -13.42 0.49
C ALA A 439 2.99 -12.75 -0.80
N ALA A 440 4.06 -11.98 -0.68
CA ALA A 440 4.66 -11.23 -1.80
C ALA A 440 5.50 -12.09 -2.75
N SER A 441 6.08 -13.20 -2.26
CA SER A 441 6.99 -14.08 -3.03
C SER A 441 6.38 -14.65 -4.32
N VAL A 442 5.06 -14.84 -4.36
CA VAL A 442 4.36 -15.37 -5.54
C VAL A 442 3.90 -14.30 -6.53
N ASN A 443 4.05 -13.01 -6.19
CA ASN A 443 3.49 -11.92 -6.99
C ASN A 443 4.15 -11.81 -8.37
N ALA A 444 5.41 -12.18 -8.53
CA ALA A 444 6.09 -12.24 -9.83
C ALA A 444 5.40 -13.22 -10.81
N ARG A 445 4.63 -14.20 -10.30
CA ARG A 445 3.83 -15.15 -11.09
C ARG A 445 2.39 -14.67 -11.32
N ILE A 446 2.14 -13.37 -11.14
CA ILE A 446 0.79 -12.78 -11.31
C ILE A 446 0.84 -11.63 -12.31
N VAL A 447 -0.12 -11.64 -13.25
CA VAL A 447 -0.42 -10.49 -14.10
C VAL A 447 -1.79 -9.96 -13.69
N SER A 448 -1.85 -8.70 -13.24
CA SER A 448 -3.10 -8.04 -12.87
C SER A 448 -3.60 -7.15 -13.99
N VAL A 449 -4.74 -7.48 -14.56
CA VAL A 449 -5.41 -6.74 -15.65
C VAL A 449 -6.61 -6.01 -15.07
N PHE A 450 -6.71 -4.69 -15.24
CA PHE A 450 -7.82 -3.92 -14.68
C PHE A 450 -8.16 -2.69 -15.52
N GLY A 451 -9.39 -2.23 -15.39
CA GLY A 451 -9.92 -1.10 -16.14
C GLY A 451 -9.54 0.26 -15.57
N THR A 452 -9.92 1.33 -16.30
CA THR A 452 -9.73 2.73 -15.88
C THR A 452 -10.59 3.11 -14.69
N TYR A 453 -11.72 2.44 -14.50
CA TYR A 453 -12.63 2.63 -13.36
C TYR A 453 -13.34 1.32 -13.05
N ASP A 454 -13.27 0.89 -11.79
CA ASP A 454 -13.98 -0.27 -11.27
C ASP A 454 -14.87 0.16 -10.09
N PRO A 455 -16.21 0.08 -10.22
CA PRO A 455 -17.12 0.48 -9.15
C PRO A 455 -17.10 -0.45 -7.94
N HIS A 456 -16.64 -1.69 -8.08
CA HIS A 456 -16.59 -2.70 -7.01
C HIS A 456 -15.25 -2.73 -6.29
N VAL A 457 -14.16 -2.41 -7.01
CA VAL A 457 -12.80 -2.34 -6.48
C VAL A 457 -12.26 -0.91 -6.62
N PRO A 458 -12.82 0.05 -5.88
CA PRO A 458 -12.44 1.46 -6.00
C PRO A 458 -11.00 1.75 -5.62
N ASP A 459 -10.39 0.87 -4.83
CA ASP A 459 -8.99 0.95 -4.40
C ASP A 459 -8.02 0.38 -5.44
N GLY A 460 -8.56 -0.15 -6.55
CA GLY A 460 -7.81 -0.73 -7.66
C GLY A 460 -7.44 -2.19 -7.46
N SER A 461 -6.98 -2.80 -8.56
CA SER A 461 -6.55 -4.20 -8.60
C SER A 461 -5.04 -4.34 -8.81
N ALA A 462 -4.27 -3.25 -8.72
CA ALA A 462 -2.83 -3.30 -8.79
C ALA A 462 -2.25 -4.13 -7.64
N LEU A 463 -1.20 -4.91 -7.91
CA LEU A 463 -0.53 -5.77 -6.95
C LEU A 463 0.98 -5.54 -7.05
N ASP A 464 1.59 -5.18 -5.93
CA ASP A 464 3.03 -4.93 -5.87
C ASP A 464 3.81 -6.21 -6.17
N GLY A 465 4.89 -6.10 -6.94
CA GLY A 465 5.68 -7.25 -7.39
C GLY A 465 5.03 -8.10 -8.48
N ALA A 466 3.83 -7.74 -8.96
CA ALA A 466 3.16 -8.35 -10.10
C ALA A 466 3.29 -7.47 -11.37
N THR A 467 3.09 -8.04 -12.54
CA THR A 467 2.90 -7.26 -13.76
C THR A 467 1.50 -6.65 -13.77
N ASN A 468 1.41 -5.31 -13.76
CA ASN A 468 0.14 -4.59 -13.73
C ASN A 468 -0.19 -4.02 -15.11
N VAL A 469 -1.34 -4.39 -15.67
CA VAL A 469 -1.79 -3.97 -17.01
C VAL A 469 -3.12 -3.25 -16.91
N ARG A 470 -3.14 -1.96 -17.21
CA ARG A 470 -4.35 -1.15 -17.23
C ARG A 470 -4.93 -1.08 -18.63
N VAL A 471 -6.20 -1.45 -18.79
CA VAL A 471 -6.91 -1.38 -20.06
C VAL A 471 -7.86 -0.16 -20.12
N PRO A 472 -8.07 0.46 -21.30
CA PRO A 472 -8.91 1.67 -21.44
C PRO A 472 -10.42 1.34 -21.41
N VAL A 473 -10.84 0.54 -20.44
CA VAL A 473 -12.24 0.07 -20.27
C VAL A 473 -12.68 0.40 -18.84
N ALA A 474 -13.91 0.89 -18.68
CA ALA A 474 -14.52 1.10 -17.37
C ALA A 474 -15.58 0.03 -17.08
N GLY A 475 -15.66 -0.38 -15.80
CA GLY A 475 -16.60 -1.37 -15.27
C GLY A 475 -15.91 -2.59 -14.70
N HIS A 476 -16.55 -3.26 -13.75
CA HIS A 476 -16.07 -4.49 -13.14
C HIS A 476 -16.37 -5.71 -14.02
N PHE A 477 -17.58 -5.75 -14.56
CA PHE A 477 -18.08 -6.89 -15.37
C PHE A 477 -17.85 -6.68 -16.87
N ARG A 478 -18.05 -5.47 -17.38
CA ARG A 478 -17.89 -5.17 -18.81
C ARG A 478 -16.47 -5.41 -19.32
N VAL A 479 -15.49 -5.28 -18.47
CA VAL A 479 -14.08 -5.55 -18.79
C VAL A 479 -13.89 -6.95 -19.39
N LEU A 480 -14.67 -7.94 -18.94
CA LEU A 480 -14.60 -9.33 -19.46
C LEU A 480 -15.02 -9.47 -20.93
N GLY A 481 -15.81 -8.54 -21.46
CA GLY A 481 -16.25 -8.54 -22.85
C GLY A 481 -15.44 -7.65 -23.79
N ALA A 482 -14.47 -6.91 -23.27
CA ALA A 482 -13.71 -5.94 -24.02
C ALA A 482 -12.52 -6.60 -24.76
N ARG A 483 -12.31 -6.21 -26.01
CA ARG A 483 -11.19 -6.71 -26.83
C ARG A 483 -9.84 -6.37 -26.24
N GLU A 484 -9.70 -5.18 -25.68
CA GLU A 484 -8.48 -4.69 -25.03
C GLU A 484 -8.10 -5.58 -23.84
N THR A 485 -9.08 -6.02 -23.06
CA THR A 485 -8.87 -6.98 -21.98
C THR A 485 -8.46 -8.36 -22.50
N HIS A 486 -9.08 -8.82 -23.59
CA HIS A 486 -8.71 -10.11 -24.18
C HIS A 486 -7.26 -10.10 -24.66
N VAL A 487 -6.81 -9.01 -25.30
CA VAL A 487 -5.40 -8.84 -25.72
C VAL A 487 -4.48 -8.84 -24.51
N ALA A 488 -4.77 -8.01 -23.48
CA ALA A 488 -3.96 -7.92 -22.28
C ALA A 488 -3.84 -9.26 -21.52
N VAL A 489 -4.93 -10.06 -21.49
CA VAL A 489 -4.91 -11.40 -20.87
C VAL A 489 -4.04 -12.37 -21.69
N LEU A 490 -4.12 -12.34 -23.02
CA LEU A 490 -3.27 -13.17 -23.90
C LEU A 490 -1.79 -12.81 -23.76
N GLU A 491 -1.46 -11.54 -23.71
CA GLU A 491 -0.09 -11.06 -23.45
C GLU A 491 0.39 -11.49 -22.07
N GLY A 492 -0.46 -11.38 -21.05
CA GLY A 492 -0.17 -11.84 -19.69
C GLY A 492 0.10 -13.35 -19.61
N ILE A 493 -0.67 -14.17 -20.35
CA ILE A 493 -0.40 -15.61 -20.45
C ILE A 493 0.97 -15.85 -21.11
N ALA A 494 1.28 -15.13 -22.19
CA ALA A 494 2.56 -15.26 -22.88
C ALA A 494 3.76 -14.84 -22.00
N MET A 495 3.60 -13.81 -21.15
CA MET A 495 4.64 -13.40 -20.18
C MET A 495 4.91 -14.51 -19.17
N LEU A 496 3.87 -15.07 -18.55
CA LEU A 496 3.98 -16.13 -17.54
C LEU A 496 4.59 -17.45 -18.06
N THR A 497 4.60 -17.64 -19.37
CA THR A 497 5.10 -18.89 -20.00
C THR A 497 6.45 -18.75 -20.70
N ARG A 498 7.02 -17.52 -20.76
CA ARG A 498 8.36 -17.29 -21.35
C ARG A 498 9.51 -17.49 -20.36
N GLU A 499 9.21 -17.45 -19.07
CA GLU A 499 10.21 -17.54 -17.99
C GLU A 499 10.35 -18.98 -17.43
N GLY A 500 9.77 -19.98 -18.07
CA GLY A 500 9.79 -21.39 -17.66
C GLY A 500 10.74 -22.24 -18.48
#